data_de7532863611f4b2a52605c138a13e6b
#
_entry.id   de7532863611f4b2a52605c138a13e6b
#
_cell.length_a   1.000
_cell.length_b   1.000
_cell.length_c   1.000
_cell.angle_alpha   90.00
_cell.angle_beta   90.00
_cell.angle_gamma   90.00
#
_symmetry.space_group_name_H-M   'P 1'
#
loop_
_entity.id
_entity.type
_entity.pdbx_description
1 polymer ?
#
loop_
_entity_poly.entity_id
_entity_poly.type
_entity_poly.pdbx_seq_one_letter_code
_entity_poly.pdbx_strand_id
1 'polypeptide(L)'
;MARISECRNTLLPLIIEKIPRMIEAHLQDMERNVTNFQEAIGDMHEYAASLQSVYTTVAAMLFEDEEEYKKCIQRIEREGYEVGIYFGEVKEMNREVVLQLTHNIRMNSFGYVCDLINQHVHDPEVRSLLPSRFVDILNTRFYGYINGFLFAKDKMITHLHNQKVSIMGQMAAGMAHEIRNPLCSLKGFQQLMKQMAADRPESMGDFLNYIDICIDEITKVENLVSDFLLLARKNDAQKNRWETINLNKLFKKVYHLSAYFVLGDSVDIRLSLPSTDIFVQGIPSYIEQIILNITKNSISAMDSEGILCVSLSSSVDDKQVVLTFTDNGVGIPKRQLSRIFDPFFTTKEEGTGLGLCICKRLVEEMKGSIHVRSKEKEGTVVEIRLPLVMP
;
A
#
# COMPACT_ATOMS: atom_id res chain seq x y z
N MET A 1 3.85 -23.05 -51.00
CA MET A 1 2.96 -21.85 -50.94
C MET A 1 1.56 -22.11 -51.46
N ALA A 2 1.35 -22.59 -52.69
CA ALA A 2 -0.01 -22.89 -53.19
C ALA A 2 -0.85 -23.79 -52.26
N ARG A 3 -0.24 -24.82 -51.67
CA ARG A 3 -0.90 -25.77 -50.77
C ARG A 3 -1.43 -25.14 -49.46
N ILE A 4 -0.72 -24.16 -48.86
CA ILE A 4 -1.18 -23.46 -47.65
C ILE A 4 -2.35 -22.55 -47.98
N SER A 5 -2.30 -21.85 -49.11
CA SER A 5 -3.39 -20.98 -49.58
C SER A 5 -4.69 -21.74 -49.88
N GLU A 6 -4.57 -22.98 -50.41
CA GLU A 6 -5.71 -23.88 -50.61
C GLU A 6 -6.35 -24.28 -49.27
N CYS A 7 -5.54 -24.64 -48.29
CA CYS A 7 -6.00 -24.97 -46.95
C CYS A 7 -6.66 -23.78 -46.21
N ARG A 8 -6.22 -22.55 -46.49
CA ARG A 8 -6.81 -21.33 -45.88
C ARG A 8 -8.30 -21.24 -46.13
N ASN A 9 -8.72 -21.43 -47.38
CA ASN A 9 -10.13 -21.29 -47.81
C ASN A 9 -11.05 -22.31 -47.10
N THR A 10 -10.54 -23.45 -46.73
CA THR A 10 -11.29 -24.51 -46.05
C THR A 10 -11.22 -24.40 -44.54
N LEU A 11 -10.00 -24.22 -43.96
CA LEU A 11 -9.77 -24.30 -42.54
C LEU A 11 -10.12 -22.98 -41.80
N LEU A 12 -9.77 -21.82 -42.37
CA LEU A 12 -9.97 -20.54 -41.68
C LEU A 12 -11.42 -20.30 -41.28
N PRO A 13 -12.43 -20.54 -42.14
CA PRO A 13 -13.84 -20.43 -41.74
C PRO A 13 -14.21 -21.41 -40.62
N LEU A 14 -13.70 -22.65 -40.67
CA LEU A 14 -13.96 -23.67 -39.65
C LEU A 14 -13.34 -23.30 -38.29
N ILE A 15 -12.12 -22.74 -38.29
CA ILE A 15 -11.49 -22.27 -37.07
C ILE A 15 -12.29 -21.10 -36.49
N ILE A 16 -12.68 -20.12 -37.31
CA ILE A 16 -13.48 -18.97 -36.89
C ILE A 16 -14.80 -19.41 -36.27
N GLU A 17 -15.46 -20.42 -36.86
CA GLU A 17 -16.71 -21.00 -36.31
C GLU A 17 -16.53 -21.58 -34.90
N LYS A 18 -15.34 -22.08 -34.55
CA LYS A 18 -15.04 -22.65 -33.24
C LYS A 18 -14.61 -21.64 -32.18
N ILE A 19 -14.22 -20.41 -32.58
CA ILE A 19 -13.74 -19.38 -31.65
C ILE A 19 -14.72 -19.15 -30.48
N PRO A 20 -16.05 -19.01 -30.67
CA PRO A 20 -16.95 -18.81 -29.53
C PRO A 20 -16.88 -19.93 -28.50
N ARG A 21 -16.74 -21.18 -28.93
CA ARG A 21 -16.58 -22.34 -28.03
C ARG A 21 -15.24 -22.33 -27.30
N MET A 22 -14.16 -21.89 -27.98
CA MET A 22 -12.83 -21.75 -27.34
C MET A 22 -12.87 -20.67 -26.24
N ILE A 23 -13.56 -19.56 -26.49
CA ILE A 23 -13.75 -18.47 -25.51
C ILE A 23 -14.61 -18.95 -24.33
N GLU A 24 -15.72 -19.65 -24.59
CA GLU A 24 -16.57 -20.18 -23.53
C GLU A 24 -15.81 -21.15 -22.63
N ALA A 25 -15.06 -22.10 -23.21
CA ALA A 25 -14.23 -23.03 -22.47
C ALA A 25 -13.16 -22.29 -21.63
N HIS A 26 -12.52 -21.26 -22.20
CA HIS A 26 -11.55 -20.43 -21.49
C HIS A 26 -12.19 -19.72 -20.29
N LEU A 27 -13.34 -19.08 -20.46
CA LEU A 27 -14.03 -18.37 -19.40
C LEU A 27 -14.44 -19.29 -18.27
N GLN A 28 -15.02 -20.47 -18.59
CA GLN A 28 -15.42 -21.47 -17.62
C GLN A 28 -14.22 -22.00 -16.79
N ASP A 29 -13.09 -22.25 -17.44
CA ASP A 29 -11.86 -22.68 -16.75
C ASP A 29 -11.31 -21.61 -15.83
N MET A 30 -11.34 -20.35 -16.26
CA MET A 30 -10.85 -19.22 -15.46
C MET A 30 -11.74 -18.98 -14.25
N GLU A 31 -13.07 -19.03 -14.40
CA GLU A 31 -14.00 -18.91 -13.28
C GLU A 31 -13.84 -20.02 -12.23
N ARG A 32 -13.47 -21.23 -12.66
CA ARG A 32 -13.23 -22.37 -11.75
C ARG A 32 -11.90 -22.28 -11.01
N ASN A 33 -10.86 -21.78 -11.66
CA ASN A 33 -9.49 -21.90 -11.19
C ASN A 33 -8.91 -20.59 -10.61
N VAL A 34 -9.55 -19.44 -10.87
CA VAL A 34 -9.07 -18.12 -10.42
C VAL A 34 -10.08 -17.49 -9.47
N THR A 35 -9.68 -17.31 -8.22
CA THR A 35 -10.51 -16.60 -7.23
C THR A 35 -10.68 -15.14 -7.65
N ASN A 36 -11.90 -14.64 -7.61
CA ASN A 36 -12.27 -13.27 -8.00
C ASN A 36 -11.92 -12.90 -9.44
N PHE A 37 -12.01 -13.87 -10.37
CA PHE A 37 -11.68 -13.66 -11.78
C PHE A 37 -12.47 -12.51 -12.40
N GLN A 38 -13.78 -12.41 -12.14
CA GLN A 38 -14.63 -11.33 -12.66
C GLN A 38 -14.19 -9.95 -12.16
N GLU A 39 -13.79 -9.82 -10.90
CA GLU A 39 -13.26 -8.57 -10.37
C GLU A 39 -11.93 -8.18 -11.03
N ALA A 40 -11.07 -9.16 -11.29
CA ALA A 40 -9.76 -8.94 -11.90
C ALA A 40 -9.86 -8.48 -13.37
N ILE A 41 -10.80 -9.05 -14.12
CA ILE A 41 -11.01 -8.72 -15.55
C ILE A 41 -11.89 -7.48 -15.72
N GLY A 42 -12.90 -7.29 -14.89
CA GLY A 42 -13.90 -6.23 -15.01
C GLY A 42 -15.01 -6.62 -16.00
N ASP A 43 -15.16 -5.91 -17.12
CA ASP A 43 -16.23 -6.21 -18.11
C ASP A 43 -15.92 -7.50 -18.89
N MET A 44 -16.70 -8.54 -18.60
CA MET A 44 -16.58 -9.85 -19.25
C MET A 44 -16.91 -9.82 -20.75
N HIS A 45 -17.81 -8.93 -21.20
CA HIS A 45 -18.14 -8.78 -22.61
C HIS A 45 -16.98 -8.16 -23.38
N GLU A 46 -16.36 -7.12 -22.83
CA GLU A 46 -15.19 -6.48 -23.42
C GLU A 46 -14.01 -7.48 -23.49
N TYR A 47 -13.80 -8.26 -22.45
CA TYR A 47 -12.77 -9.28 -22.41
C TYR A 47 -13.03 -10.40 -23.45
N ALA A 48 -14.24 -10.92 -23.55
CA ALA A 48 -14.61 -11.92 -24.55
C ALA A 48 -14.42 -11.39 -25.98
N ALA A 49 -14.80 -10.13 -26.26
CA ALA A 49 -14.59 -9.49 -27.55
C ALA A 49 -13.11 -9.34 -27.89
N SER A 50 -12.28 -9.01 -26.90
CA SER A 50 -10.82 -8.96 -27.04
C SER A 50 -10.24 -10.34 -27.40
N LEU A 51 -10.67 -11.40 -26.72
CA LEU A 51 -10.27 -12.77 -27.03
C LEU A 51 -10.69 -13.19 -28.44
N GLN A 52 -11.89 -12.83 -28.86
CA GLN A 52 -12.36 -13.11 -30.22
C GLN A 52 -11.47 -12.45 -31.27
N SER A 53 -11.08 -11.20 -31.08
CA SER A 53 -10.15 -10.49 -31.95
C SER A 53 -8.79 -11.19 -32.01
N VAL A 54 -8.26 -11.59 -30.85
CA VAL A 54 -6.99 -12.33 -30.75
C VAL A 54 -7.05 -13.64 -31.52
N TYR A 55 -8.03 -14.48 -31.26
CA TYR A 55 -8.14 -15.79 -31.93
C TYR A 55 -8.35 -15.65 -33.44
N THR A 56 -9.13 -14.66 -33.88
CA THR A 56 -9.33 -14.38 -35.32
C THR A 56 -8.02 -13.97 -35.99
N THR A 57 -7.25 -13.10 -35.35
CA THR A 57 -5.94 -12.65 -35.85
C THR A 57 -4.96 -13.84 -35.93
N VAL A 58 -4.86 -14.63 -34.85
CA VAL A 58 -4.00 -15.82 -34.81
C VAL A 58 -4.38 -16.82 -35.89
N ALA A 59 -5.67 -17.09 -36.08
CA ALA A 59 -6.16 -18.01 -37.12
C ALA A 59 -5.79 -17.54 -38.52
N ALA A 60 -5.89 -16.24 -38.82
CA ALA A 60 -5.52 -15.69 -40.12
C ALA A 60 -4.01 -15.84 -40.41
N MET A 61 -3.18 -15.60 -39.38
CA MET A 61 -1.71 -15.66 -39.50
C MET A 61 -1.16 -17.05 -39.82
N LEU A 62 -1.90 -18.11 -39.51
CA LEU A 62 -1.46 -19.49 -39.78
C LEU A 62 -1.17 -19.73 -41.28
N PHE A 63 -1.88 -19.05 -42.15
CA PHE A 63 -1.93 -19.28 -43.59
C PHE A 63 -1.12 -18.25 -44.39
N GLU A 64 -0.43 -17.32 -43.72
CA GLU A 64 0.42 -16.34 -44.41
C GLU A 64 1.66 -16.96 -45.02
N ASP A 65 2.22 -16.33 -46.05
CA ASP A 65 3.50 -16.77 -46.60
C ASP A 65 4.65 -16.51 -45.60
N GLU A 66 5.82 -17.02 -45.89
CA GLU A 66 6.94 -17.00 -44.93
C GLU A 66 7.44 -15.59 -44.62
N GLU A 67 7.35 -14.66 -45.56
CA GLU A 67 7.77 -13.28 -45.39
C GLU A 67 6.74 -12.50 -44.54
N GLU A 68 5.47 -12.65 -44.89
CA GLU A 68 4.39 -12.00 -44.15
C GLU A 68 4.20 -12.62 -42.75
N TYR A 69 4.39 -13.94 -42.65
CA TYR A 69 4.36 -14.61 -41.35
C TYR A 69 5.40 -14.02 -40.38
N LYS A 70 6.65 -13.77 -40.84
CA LYS A 70 7.68 -13.12 -40.00
C LYS A 70 7.30 -11.72 -39.55
N LYS A 71 6.69 -10.92 -40.42
CA LYS A 71 6.17 -9.59 -40.03
C LYS A 71 5.04 -9.70 -39.02
N CYS A 72 4.15 -10.65 -39.20
CA CYS A 72 3.05 -10.93 -38.29
C CYS A 72 3.54 -11.35 -36.90
N ILE A 73 4.57 -12.19 -36.80
CA ILE A 73 5.21 -12.60 -35.53
C ILE A 73 5.74 -11.38 -34.77
N GLN A 74 6.44 -10.45 -35.43
CA GLN A 74 6.93 -9.22 -34.79
C GLN A 74 5.80 -8.32 -34.30
N ARG A 75 4.72 -8.23 -35.09
CA ARG A 75 3.54 -7.45 -34.73
C ARG A 75 2.85 -8.03 -33.49
N ILE A 76 2.63 -9.34 -33.45
CA ILE A 76 1.90 -9.99 -32.36
C ILE A 76 2.70 -9.98 -31.02
N GLU A 77 4.03 -9.99 -31.12
CA GLU A 77 4.89 -9.78 -29.95
C GLU A 77 4.69 -8.39 -29.35
N ARG A 78 4.67 -7.35 -30.21
CA ARG A 78 4.42 -5.97 -29.78
C ARG A 78 3.03 -5.79 -29.18
N GLU A 79 2.00 -6.29 -29.85
CA GLU A 79 0.64 -6.26 -29.32
C GLU A 79 0.52 -6.98 -27.99
N GLY A 80 1.17 -8.14 -27.84
CA GLY A 80 1.28 -8.83 -26.57
C GLY A 80 1.91 -7.96 -25.49
N TYR A 81 3.04 -7.31 -25.81
CA TYR A 81 3.76 -6.44 -24.87
C TYR A 81 2.89 -5.25 -24.42
N GLU A 82 2.19 -4.58 -25.31
CA GLU A 82 1.29 -3.47 -24.98
C GLU A 82 0.13 -3.91 -24.07
N VAL A 83 -0.47 -5.06 -24.36
CA VAL A 83 -1.50 -5.66 -23.51
C VAL A 83 -0.94 -6.03 -22.13
N GLY A 84 0.29 -6.56 -22.07
CA GLY A 84 0.97 -6.86 -20.82
C GLY A 84 1.16 -5.62 -19.94
N ILE A 85 1.60 -4.50 -20.51
CA ILE A 85 1.71 -3.21 -19.80
C ILE A 85 0.33 -2.79 -19.26
N TYR A 86 -0.72 -2.84 -20.08
CA TYR A 86 -2.08 -2.46 -19.66
C TYR A 86 -2.52 -3.26 -18.43
N PHE A 87 -2.35 -4.57 -18.42
CA PHE A 87 -2.73 -5.39 -17.27
C PHE A 87 -1.82 -5.18 -16.05
N GLY A 88 -0.57 -4.80 -16.27
CA GLY A 88 0.38 -4.50 -15.19
C GLY A 88 0.16 -3.14 -14.53
N GLU A 89 -0.12 -2.09 -15.31
CA GLU A 89 -0.29 -0.70 -14.82
C GLU A 89 -1.75 -0.37 -14.47
N VAL A 90 -2.71 -0.69 -15.35
CA VAL A 90 -4.10 -0.23 -15.23
C VAL A 90 -4.96 -1.17 -14.40
N LYS A 91 -4.85 -2.47 -14.66
CA LYS A 91 -5.65 -3.49 -13.95
C LYS A 91 -5.00 -4.00 -12.67
N GLU A 92 -3.74 -3.66 -12.42
CA GLU A 92 -2.98 -4.09 -11.23
C GLU A 92 -3.03 -5.59 -10.95
N MET A 93 -3.21 -6.40 -11.98
CA MET A 93 -3.40 -7.84 -11.86
C MET A 93 -2.27 -8.53 -11.09
N ASN A 94 -2.61 -9.63 -10.41
CA ASN A 94 -1.65 -10.52 -9.80
C ASN A 94 -0.92 -11.35 -10.88
N ARG A 95 0.37 -11.59 -10.69
CA ARG A 95 1.21 -12.41 -11.58
C ARG A 95 0.62 -13.81 -11.83
N GLU A 96 0.05 -14.43 -10.82
CA GLU A 96 -0.52 -15.76 -10.90
C GLU A 96 -1.73 -15.80 -11.85
N VAL A 97 -2.63 -14.82 -11.74
CA VAL A 97 -3.78 -14.68 -12.65
C VAL A 97 -3.33 -14.51 -14.08
N VAL A 98 -2.30 -13.66 -14.33
CA VAL A 98 -1.72 -13.42 -15.65
C VAL A 98 -1.17 -14.71 -16.27
N LEU A 99 -0.44 -15.53 -15.49
CA LEU A 99 0.11 -16.81 -15.95
C LEU A 99 -1.01 -17.81 -16.27
N GLN A 100 -2.06 -17.87 -15.45
CA GLN A 100 -3.20 -18.76 -15.69
C GLN A 100 -3.99 -18.36 -16.92
N LEU A 101 -4.27 -17.06 -17.12
CA LEU A 101 -4.93 -16.54 -18.33
C LEU A 101 -4.24 -17.01 -19.60
N THR A 102 -2.94 -16.80 -19.66
CA THR A 102 -2.14 -17.12 -20.85
C THR A 102 -1.97 -18.62 -21.07
N HIS A 103 -1.85 -19.40 -19.99
CA HIS A 103 -1.83 -20.85 -20.05
C HIS A 103 -3.14 -21.42 -20.59
N ASN A 104 -4.28 -20.98 -20.06
CA ASN A 104 -5.60 -21.47 -20.46
C ASN A 104 -5.95 -21.10 -21.91
N ILE A 105 -5.60 -19.90 -22.37
CA ILE A 105 -5.76 -19.54 -23.78
C ILE A 105 -5.08 -20.56 -24.69
N ARG A 106 -3.84 -20.94 -24.36
CA ARG A 106 -3.06 -21.92 -25.12
C ARG A 106 -3.69 -23.30 -25.11
N MET A 107 -4.00 -23.80 -23.91
CA MET A 107 -4.48 -25.17 -23.73
C MET A 107 -5.86 -25.37 -24.35
N ASN A 108 -6.77 -24.43 -24.16
CA ASN A 108 -8.15 -24.55 -24.67
C ASN A 108 -8.26 -24.35 -26.19
N SER A 109 -7.32 -23.64 -26.82
CA SER A 109 -7.35 -23.43 -28.28
C SER A 109 -6.61 -24.48 -29.07
N PHE A 110 -5.51 -25.02 -28.52
CA PHE A 110 -4.63 -25.94 -29.25
C PHE A 110 -5.33 -27.22 -29.69
N GLY A 111 -6.10 -27.86 -28.84
CA GLY A 111 -6.85 -29.08 -29.14
C GLY A 111 -7.81 -28.87 -30.32
N TYR A 112 -8.63 -27.82 -30.28
CA TYR A 112 -9.59 -27.49 -31.33
C TYR A 112 -8.92 -27.26 -32.70
N VAL A 113 -7.81 -26.53 -32.73
CA VAL A 113 -7.10 -26.24 -33.97
C VAL A 113 -6.43 -27.48 -34.54
N CYS A 114 -5.79 -28.28 -33.68
CA CYS A 114 -5.16 -29.53 -34.10
C CYS A 114 -6.15 -30.55 -34.66
N ASP A 115 -7.31 -30.68 -34.03
CA ASP A 115 -8.39 -31.59 -34.46
C ASP A 115 -8.88 -31.21 -35.87
N LEU A 116 -9.14 -29.91 -36.10
CA LEU A 116 -9.55 -29.42 -37.42
C LEU A 116 -8.48 -29.67 -38.50
N ILE A 117 -7.21 -29.41 -38.18
CA ILE A 117 -6.08 -29.67 -39.10
C ILE A 117 -6.02 -31.16 -39.41
N ASN A 118 -6.11 -32.04 -38.41
CA ASN A 118 -6.06 -33.47 -38.59
C ASN A 118 -7.19 -34.03 -39.44
N GLN A 119 -8.39 -33.45 -39.33
CA GLN A 119 -9.57 -33.87 -40.08
C GLN A 119 -9.59 -33.40 -41.54
N HIS A 120 -9.02 -32.23 -41.86
CA HIS A 120 -9.20 -31.58 -43.15
C HIS A 120 -7.91 -31.41 -43.96
N VAL A 121 -6.72 -31.64 -43.36
CA VAL A 121 -5.44 -31.50 -44.06
C VAL A 121 -4.86 -32.87 -44.36
N HIS A 122 -4.75 -33.20 -45.63
CA HIS A 122 -4.21 -34.48 -46.10
C HIS A 122 -2.70 -34.42 -46.43
N ASP A 123 -2.18 -33.22 -46.75
CA ASP A 123 -0.77 -33.02 -47.05
C ASP A 123 0.08 -33.13 -45.76
N PRO A 124 1.04 -34.07 -45.67
CA PRO A 124 1.80 -34.28 -44.43
C PRO A 124 2.68 -33.08 -44.02
N GLU A 125 3.21 -32.31 -44.99
CA GLU A 125 4.06 -31.15 -44.71
C GLU A 125 3.20 -30.01 -44.10
N VAL A 126 2.05 -29.72 -44.68
CA VAL A 126 1.11 -28.69 -44.19
C VAL A 126 0.53 -29.11 -42.83
N ARG A 127 0.21 -30.42 -42.68
CA ARG A 127 -0.31 -30.99 -41.44
C ARG A 127 0.65 -30.84 -40.28
N SER A 128 1.95 -30.88 -40.51
CA SER A 128 2.98 -30.66 -39.49
C SER A 128 3.25 -29.18 -39.24
N LEU A 129 3.21 -28.35 -40.31
CA LEU A 129 3.56 -26.94 -40.27
C LEU A 129 2.54 -26.09 -39.52
N LEU A 130 1.23 -26.29 -39.76
CA LEU A 130 0.19 -25.42 -39.17
C LEU A 130 0.12 -25.48 -37.64
N PRO A 131 0.19 -26.67 -36.98
CA PRO A 131 0.26 -26.73 -35.52
C PRO A 131 1.50 -26.05 -34.94
N SER A 132 2.66 -26.23 -35.62
CA SER A 132 3.91 -25.58 -35.21
C SER A 132 3.76 -24.05 -35.26
N ARG A 133 3.25 -23.51 -36.36
CA ARG A 133 2.98 -22.05 -36.46
C ARG A 133 1.99 -21.56 -35.41
N PHE A 134 0.95 -22.33 -35.12
CA PHE A 134 -0.02 -21.97 -34.10
C PHE A 134 0.63 -21.83 -32.72
N VAL A 135 1.46 -22.81 -32.36
CA VAL A 135 2.24 -22.78 -31.11
C VAL A 135 3.18 -21.59 -31.06
N ASP A 136 3.90 -21.33 -32.17
CA ASP A 136 4.83 -20.21 -32.28
C ASP A 136 4.14 -18.86 -32.09
N ILE A 137 3.00 -18.64 -32.76
CA ILE A 137 2.23 -17.40 -32.65
C ILE A 137 1.79 -17.18 -31.19
N LEU A 138 1.20 -18.22 -30.57
CA LEU A 138 0.74 -18.13 -29.17
C LEU A 138 1.88 -17.92 -28.20
N ASN A 139 3.02 -18.61 -28.37
CA ASN A 139 4.20 -18.43 -27.53
C ASN A 139 4.77 -17.02 -27.67
N THR A 140 4.91 -16.51 -28.89
CA THR A 140 5.43 -15.16 -29.14
C THR A 140 4.55 -14.10 -28.52
N ARG A 141 3.23 -14.19 -28.69
CA ARG A 141 2.29 -13.31 -28.02
C ARG A 141 2.40 -13.39 -26.50
N PHE A 142 2.52 -14.60 -25.95
CA PHE A 142 2.70 -14.83 -24.54
C PHE A 142 3.99 -14.20 -24.00
N TYR A 143 5.12 -14.37 -24.70
CA TYR A 143 6.38 -13.74 -24.33
C TYR A 143 6.25 -12.21 -24.32
N GLY A 144 5.67 -11.62 -25.36
CA GLY A 144 5.39 -10.20 -25.40
C GLY A 144 4.58 -9.77 -24.17
N TYR A 145 3.46 -10.46 -23.92
CA TYR A 145 2.57 -10.16 -22.80
C TYR A 145 3.27 -10.23 -21.43
N ILE A 146 4.01 -11.29 -21.15
CA ILE A 146 4.76 -11.42 -19.89
C ILE A 146 5.83 -10.35 -19.75
N ASN A 147 6.58 -10.06 -20.80
CA ASN A 147 7.61 -9.03 -20.78
C ASN A 147 7.02 -7.64 -20.53
N GLY A 148 5.90 -7.29 -21.16
CA GLY A 148 5.19 -6.04 -20.91
C GLY A 148 4.67 -5.95 -19.47
N PHE A 149 4.08 -7.03 -18.96
CA PHE A 149 3.61 -7.09 -17.58
C PHE A 149 4.74 -6.93 -16.55
N LEU A 150 5.86 -7.64 -16.74
CA LEU A 150 7.03 -7.54 -15.86
C LEU A 150 7.63 -6.14 -15.91
N PHE A 151 7.76 -5.56 -17.11
CA PHE A 151 8.24 -4.18 -17.28
C PHE A 151 7.37 -3.18 -16.52
N ALA A 152 6.04 -3.29 -16.62
CA ALA A 152 5.10 -2.45 -15.90
C ALA A 152 5.26 -2.57 -14.38
N LYS A 153 5.40 -3.80 -13.87
CA LYS A 153 5.63 -4.04 -12.43
C LYS A 153 6.97 -3.52 -11.94
N ASP A 154 8.05 -3.71 -12.70
CA ASP A 154 9.37 -3.18 -12.36
C ASP A 154 9.39 -1.64 -12.34
N LYS A 155 8.73 -1.02 -13.31
CA LYS A 155 8.56 0.44 -13.37
C LYS A 155 7.79 0.95 -12.15
N MET A 156 6.72 0.28 -11.75
CA MET A 156 5.94 0.62 -10.56
C MET A 156 6.77 0.48 -9.27
N ILE A 157 7.50 -0.64 -9.12
CA ILE A 157 8.40 -0.86 -7.98
C ILE A 157 9.47 0.24 -7.91
N THR A 158 10.08 0.55 -9.05
CA THR A 158 11.12 1.60 -9.15
C THR A 158 10.54 2.99 -8.79
N HIS A 159 9.33 3.29 -9.28
CA HIS A 159 8.64 4.54 -8.96
C HIS A 159 8.37 4.66 -7.45
N LEU A 160 7.80 3.62 -6.83
CA LEU A 160 7.55 3.57 -5.39
C LEU A 160 8.86 3.68 -4.57
N HIS A 161 9.93 3.03 -5.04
CA HIS A 161 11.24 3.12 -4.41
C HIS A 161 11.78 4.56 -4.47
N ASN A 162 11.74 5.20 -5.64
CA ASN A 162 12.19 6.57 -5.83
C ASN A 162 11.37 7.58 -5.02
N GLN A 163 10.05 7.41 -4.95
CA GLN A 163 9.20 8.20 -4.07
C GLN A 163 9.62 8.06 -2.61
N LYS A 164 9.82 6.82 -2.15
CA LYS A 164 10.28 6.55 -0.78
C LYS A 164 11.64 7.20 -0.49
N VAL A 165 12.61 7.09 -1.39
CA VAL A 165 13.94 7.71 -1.26
C VAL A 165 13.82 9.23 -1.23
N SER A 166 12.98 9.82 -2.09
CA SER A 166 12.73 11.26 -2.11
C SER A 166 12.13 11.76 -0.79
N ILE A 167 11.12 11.08 -0.28
CA ILE A 167 10.50 11.38 1.02
C ILE A 167 11.54 11.25 2.15
N MET A 168 12.35 10.20 2.14
CA MET A 168 13.43 10.02 3.13
C MET A 168 14.50 11.11 3.03
N GLY A 169 14.82 11.56 1.82
CA GLY A 169 15.75 12.68 1.62
C GLY A 169 15.21 14.00 2.18
N GLN A 170 13.94 14.31 1.93
CA GLN A 170 13.28 15.47 2.53
C GLN A 170 13.19 15.36 4.06
N MET A 171 12.88 14.17 4.57
CA MET A 171 12.87 13.89 6.00
C MET A 171 14.25 14.09 6.65
N ALA A 172 15.33 13.64 6.00
CA ALA A 172 16.68 13.80 6.51
C ALA A 172 17.09 15.29 6.60
N ALA A 173 16.68 16.11 5.65
CA ALA A 173 16.93 17.55 5.69
C ALA A 173 16.16 18.25 6.83
N GLY A 174 14.87 17.92 7.02
CA GLY A 174 14.05 18.41 8.13
C GLY A 174 14.63 17.98 9.49
N MET A 175 14.99 16.70 9.63
CA MET A 175 15.62 16.19 10.84
C MET A 175 16.94 16.90 11.19
N ALA A 176 17.80 17.12 10.19
CA ALA A 176 19.07 17.82 10.44
C ALA A 176 18.83 19.21 11.04
N HIS A 177 17.77 19.89 10.63
CA HIS A 177 17.38 21.18 11.20
C HIS A 177 16.81 21.03 12.63
N GLU A 178 15.92 20.07 12.83
CA GLU A 178 15.28 19.84 14.13
C GLU A 178 16.24 19.25 15.20
N ILE A 179 17.23 18.46 14.80
CA ILE A 179 18.31 18.01 15.71
C ILE A 179 19.27 19.17 16.03
N ARG A 180 19.53 20.06 15.07
CA ARG A 180 20.44 21.19 15.30
C ARG A 180 19.89 22.16 16.34
N ASN A 181 18.57 22.37 16.40
CA ASN A 181 17.94 23.29 17.34
C ASN A 181 18.23 22.92 18.81
N PRO A 182 17.86 21.73 19.32
CA PRO A 182 18.18 21.34 20.70
C PRO A 182 19.68 21.26 20.97
N LEU A 183 20.51 20.88 19.97
CA LEU A 183 21.96 20.90 20.13
C LEU A 183 22.52 22.31 20.28
N CYS A 184 21.94 23.31 19.62
CA CYS A 184 22.30 24.72 19.82
C CYS A 184 21.88 25.22 21.21
N SER A 185 20.69 24.86 21.68
CA SER A 185 20.21 25.15 23.04
C SER A 185 21.12 24.54 24.10
N LEU A 186 21.46 23.24 23.96
CA LEU A 186 22.41 22.54 24.83
C LEU A 186 23.74 23.26 24.93
N LYS A 187 24.30 23.65 23.77
CA LYS A 187 25.57 24.39 23.71
C LYS A 187 25.49 25.75 24.43
N GLY A 188 24.36 26.45 24.27
CA GLY A 188 24.10 27.73 24.93
C GLY A 188 24.04 27.57 26.45
N PHE A 189 23.27 26.60 26.95
CA PHE A 189 23.16 26.34 28.39
C PHE A 189 24.50 25.87 29.00
N GLN A 190 25.26 25.04 28.30
CA GLN A 190 26.60 24.64 28.73
C GLN A 190 27.55 25.83 28.85
N GLN A 191 27.47 26.81 27.92
CA GLN A 191 28.27 28.05 27.99
C GLN A 191 27.85 28.90 29.19
N LEU A 192 26.55 29.07 29.43
CA LEU A 192 26.03 29.79 30.60
C LEU A 192 26.46 29.14 31.91
N MET A 193 26.32 27.82 32.03
CA MET A 193 26.78 27.09 33.24
C MET A 193 28.30 27.29 33.45
N LYS A 194 29.09 27.22 32.40
CA LYS A 194 30.57 27.46 32.50
C LYS A 194 30.87 28.88 32.99
N GLN A 195 30.12 29.88 32.51
CA GLN A 195 30.31 31.28 32.92
C GLN A 195 29.87 31.49 34.37
N MET A 196 28.73 30.92 34.79
CA MET A 196 28.27 31.00 36.18
C MET A 196 29.24 30.33 37.15
N ALA A 197 29.80 29.18 36.79
CA ALA A 197 30.82 28.49 37.60
C ALA A 197 32.10 29.34 37.80
N ALA A 198 32.40 30.24 36.83
CA ALA A 198 33.56 31.15 36.94
C ALA A 198 33.25 32.41 37.75
N ASP A 199 32.04 32.98 37.61
CA ASP A 199 31.70 34.31 38.13
C ASP A 199 30.94 34.32 39.44
N ARG A 200 30.14 33.29 39.76
CA ARG A 200 29.28 33.19 40.97
C ARG A 200 29.05 31.74 41.42
N PRO A 201 29.91 31.17 42.27
CA PRO A 201 29.75 29.78 42.72
C PRO A 201 28.57 29.52 43.68
N GLU A 202 27.81 30.56 44.10
CA GLU A 202 26.74 30.43 45.10
C GLU A 202 25.33 30.14 44.50
N SER A 203 25.17 30.13 43.16
CA SER A 203 23.84 29.95 42.50
C SER A 203 23.60 28.51 42.08
N MET A 204 23.70 27.56 42.99
CA MET A 204 23.48 26.13 42.71
C MET A 204 22.06 25.81 42.16
N GLY A 205 21.04 26.58 42.53
CA GLY A 205 19.69 26.40 42.05
C GLY A 205 19.52 26.65 40.56
N ASP A 206 20.09 27.76 40.05
CA ASP A 206 20.07 28.09 38.62
C ASP A 206 20.88 27.09 37.79
N PHE A 207 21.99 26.57 38.38
CA PHE A 207 22.81 25.55 37.73
C PHE A 207 22.04 24.23 37.54
N LEU A 208 21.28 23.80 38.55
CA LEU A 208 20.43 22.60 38.46
C LEU A 208 19.31 22.79 37.41
N ASN A 209 18.65 23.96 37.37
CA ASN A 209 17.65 24.25 36.35
C ASN A 209 18.21 24.15 34.93
N TYR A 210 19.44 24.63 34.66
CA TYR A 210 20.07 24.51 33.34
C TYR A 210 20.42 23.06 33.00
N ILE A 211 20.78 22.23 33.99
CA ILE A 211 20.99 20.79 33.78
C ILE A 211 19.67 20.13 33.40
N ASP A 212 18.56 20.43 34.09
CA ASP A 212 17.26 19.86 33.79
C ASP A 212 16.82 20.22 32.37
N ILE A 213 16.99 21.49 31.94
CA ILE A 213 16.73 21.90 30.57
C ILE A 213 17.62 21.13 29.56
N CYS A 214 18.89 20.91 29.89
CA CYS A 214 19.76 20.10 29.02
C CYS A 214 19.31 18.64 28.91
N ILE A 215 18.81 18.03 29.96
CA ILE A 215 18.27 16.68 29.96
C ILE A 215 17.02 16.62 29.10
N ASP A 216 16.14 17.61 29.19
CA ASP A 216 14.93 17.70 28.35
C ASP A 216 15.28 17.84 26.86
N GLU A 217 16.26 18.66 26.51
CA GLU A 217 16.73 18.81 25.13
C GLU A 217 17.35 17.52 24.57
N ILE A 218 18.11 16.78 25.38
CA ILE A 218 18.63 15.45 25.00
C ILE A 218 17.48 14.48 24.74
N THR A 219 16.48 14.46 25.61
CA THR A 219 15.30 13.60 25.48
C THR A 219 14.50 13.91 24.20
N LYS A 220 14.39 15.20 23.81
CA LYS A 220 13.81 15.60 22.52
C LYS A 220 14.59 15.02 21.33
N VAL A 221 15.93 15.06 21.36
CA VAL A 221 16.77 14.46 20.30
C VAL A 221 16.59 12.94 20.24
N GLU A 222 16.57 12.26 21.36
CA GLU A 222 16.34 10.80 21.41
C GLU A 222 14.99 10.41 20.80
N ASN A 223 13.93 11.14 21.13
CA ASN A 223 12.60 10.93 20.56
C ASN A 223 12.59 11.18 19.05
N LEU A 224 13.22 12.25 18.56
CA LEU A 224 13.34 12.54 17.13
C LEU A 224 14.04 11.41 16.37
N VAL A 225 15.16 10.92 16.91
CA VAL A 225 15.91 9.81 16.30
C VAL A 225 15.06 8.53 16.29
N SER A 226 14.35 8.23 17.37
CA SER A 226 13.48 7.07 17.49
C SER A 226 12.33 7.12 16.47
N ASP A 227 11.68 8.28 16.33
CA ASP A 227 10.60 8.54 15.38
C ASP A 227 11.10 8.37 13.94
N PHE A 228 12.29 8.88 13.62
CA PHE A 228 12.89 8.69 12.30
C PHE A 228 13.22 7.24 11.99
N LEU A 229 13.85 6.54 12.93
CA LEU A 229 14.17 5.12 12.75
C LEU A 229 12.89 4.30 12.54
N LEU A 230 11.80 4.64 13.21
CA LEU A 230 10.50 4.02 13.01
C LEU A 230 9.99 4.25 11.57
N LEU A 231 10.13 5.47 11.05
CA LEU A 231 9.75 5.80 9.66
C LEU A 231 10.69 5.20 8.61
N ALA A 232 11.95 4.95 8.93
CA ALA A 232 12.96 4.41 8.02
C ALA A 232 12.92 2.88 7.88
N ARG A 233 12.39 2.15 8.87
CA ARG A 233 12.39 0.67 8.92
C ARG A 233 11.59 0.05 7.76
N LYS A 234 12.09 -1.09 7.25
CA LYS A 234 11.34 -1.95 6.31
C LYS A 234 10.35 -2.84 7.08
N ASN A 235 9.16 -3.04 6.53
CA ASN A 235 8.07 -3.83 7.13
C ASN A 235 8.40 -5.30 7.42
N ASP A 236 9.41 -5.87 6.75
CA ASP A 236 9.67 -7.33 6.83
C ASP A 236 10.31 -7.81 8.13
N ALA A 237 11.00 -6.93 8.87
CA ALA A 237 11.74 -7.33 10.07
C ALA A 237 10.88 -7.54 11.33
N GLN A 238 9.59 -7.18 11.31
CA GLN A 238 8.73 -7.16 12.49
C GLN A 238 7.56 -8.17 12.47
N LYS A 239 7.34 -8.92 11.38
CA LYS A 239 6.28 -9.94 11.31
C LYS A 239 6.34 -10.96 12.46
N ASN A 240 7.52 -11.20 13.03
CA ASN A 240 7.72 -12.13 14.15
C ASN A 240 7.34 -11.54 15.53
N ARG A 241 6.88 -10.30 15.62
CA ARG A 241 6.47 -9.63 16.88
C ARG A 241 4.98 -9.35 16.97
N TRP A 242 4.22 -9.84 16.00
CA TRP A 242 2.78 -9.69 16.03
C TRP A 242 2.17 -10.64 17.05
N GLU A 243 1.32 -10.09 17.92
CA GLU A 243 0.60 -10.85 18.93
C GLU A 243 -0.86 -10.41 19.01
N THR A 244 -1.69 -11.22 19.66
CA THR A 244 -3.07 -10.87 19.96
C THR A 244 -3.12 -9.93 21.15
N ILE A 245 -3.56 -8.70 20.92
CA ILE A 245 -3.53 -7.61 21.89
C ILE A 245 -4.94 -7.39 22.45
N ASN A 246 -5.08 -7.44 23.78
CA ASN A 246 -6.27 -7.01 24.48
C ASN A 246 -6.26 -5.47 24.61
N LEU A 247 -7.08 -4.81 23.81
CA LEU A 247 -7.14 -3.34 23.78
C LEU A 247 -7.66 -2.75 25.09
N ASN A 248 -8.63 -3.38 25.75
CA ASN A 248 -9.16 -2.87 27.02
C ASN A 248 -8.07 -2.79 28.09
N LYS A 249 -7.20 -3.80 28.19
CA LYS A 249 -6.08 -3.80 29.13
C LYS A 249 -5.02 -2.77 28.75
N LEU A 250 -4.71 -2.68 27.44
CA LEU A 250 -3.71 -1.74 26.95
C LEU A 250 -4.13 -0.29 27.17
N PHE A 251 -5.40 0.03 26.87
CA PHE A 251 -5.95 1.38 27.12
C PHE A 251 -5.88 1.77 28.57
N LYS A 252 -6.26 0.88 29.51
CA LYS A 252 -6.15 1.15 30.96
C LYS A 252 -4.68 1.43 31.36
N LYS A 253 -3.73 0.65 30.84
CA LYS A 253 -2.30 0.86 31.09
C LYS A 253 -1.84 2.24 30.61
N VAL A 254 -2.14 2.58 29.35
CA VAL A 254 -1.70 3.86 28.75
C VAL A 254 -2.42 5.05 29.37
N TYR A 255 -3.69 4.90 29.77
CA TYR A 255 -4.44 5.93 30.48
C TYR A 255 -3.73 6.35 31.79
N HIS A 256 -3.25 5.38 32.56
CA HIS A 256 -2.48 5.70 33.79
C HIS A 256 -1.15 6.41 33.48
N LEU A 257 -0.50 6.09 32.36
CA LEU A 257 0.71 6.80 31.92
C LEU A 257 0.39 8.21 31.42
N SER A 258 -0.73 8.39 30.73
CA SER A 258 -1.14 9.73 30.22
C SER A 258 -1.55 10.69 31.34
N ALA A 259 -1.96 10.19 32.50
CA ALA A 259 -2.24 11.02 33.67
C ALA A 259 -1.00 11.84 34.12
N TYR A 260 0.21 11.36 33.85
CA TYR A 260 1.43 12.13 34.10
C TYR A 260 1.60 13.36 33.19
N PHE A 261 1.04 13.33 31.98
CA PHE A 261 1.06 14.48 31.06
C PHE A 261 0.08 15.60 31.47
N VAL A 262 -0.85 15.29 32.37
CA VAL A 262 -1.92 16.21 32.84
C VAL A 262 -1.57 16.83 34.21
N LEU A 263 -0.41 16.44 34.83
CA LEU A 263 0.04 17.00 36.11
C LEU A 263 0.42 18.49 35.96
N GLY A 264 -0.57 19.35 35.87
CA GLY A 264 -0.40 20.80 35.73
C GLY A 264 -1.44 21.45 34.80
N ASP A 265 -2.07 20.69 33.94
CA ASP A 265 -3.08 21.16 33.00
C ASP A 265 -4.48 20.75 33.47
N SER A 266 -5.45 21.67 33.35
CA SER A 266 -6.88 21.45 33.74
C SER A 266 -7.60 20.62 32.66
N VAL A 267 -7.03 19.47 32.26
CA VAL A 267 -7.59 18.58 31.21
C VAL A 267 -8.24 17.36 31.85
N ASP A 268 -9.52 17.12 31.55
CA ASP A 268 -10.27 15.93 31.96
C ASP A 268 -10.22 14.85 30.87
N ILE A 269 -9.57 13.72 31.14
CA ILE A 269 -9.52 12.60 30.21
C ILE A 269 -10.59 11.57 30.58
N ARG A 270 -11.58 11.40 29.71
CA ARG A 270 -12.69 10.46 29.87
C ARG A 270 -12.50 9.23 29.03
N LEU A 271 -12.42 8.06 29.68
CA LEU A 271 -12.21 6.76 29.01
C LEU A 271 -13.54 5.98 28.99
N SER A 272 -14.01 5.63 27.80
CA SER A 272 -15.20 4.80 27.58
C SER A 272 -14.80 3.48 26.92
N LEU A 273 -14.75 2.40 27.69
CA LEU A 273 -14.42 1.06 27.23
C LEU A 273 -15.66 0.15 27.31
N PRO A 274 -15.86 -0.74 26.34
CA PRO A 274 -16.91 -1.76 26.42
C PRO A 274 -16.63 -2.75 27.55
N SER A 275 -17.69 -3.42 28.04
CA SER A 275 -17.59 -4.46 29.07
C SER A 275 -16.90 -5.73 28.57
N THR A 276 -17.00 -6.01 27.28
CA THR A 276 -16.36 -7.15 26.61
C THR A 276 -14.96 -6.80 26.16
N ASP A 277 -14.01 -7.70 26.38
CA ASP A 277 -12.63 -7.53 25.90
C ASP A 277 -12.58 -7.55 24.37
N ILE A 278 -11.88 -6.59 23.77
CA ILE A 278 -11.67 -6.45 22.33
C ILE A 278 -10.24 -6.80 21.99
N PHE A 279 -10.06 -7.60 20.94
CA PHE A 279 -8.74 -8.09 20.51
C PHE A 279 -8.43 -7.67 19.07
N VAL A 280 -7.14 -7.33 18.84
CA VAL A 280 -6.57 -7.06 17.52
C VAL A 280 -5.26 -7.80 17.36
N GLN A 281 -4.83 -8.04 16.12
CA GLN A 281 -3.47 -8.51 15.82
C GLN A 281 -2.56 -7.31 15.58
N GLY A 282 -1.39 -7.28 16.20
CA GLY A 282 -0.46 -6.18 16.01
C GLY A 282 0.75 -6.24 16.93
N ILE A 283 1.41 -5.11 17.06
CA ILE A 283 2.56 -4.90 17.95
C ILE A 283 2.12 -3.95 19.06
N PRO A 284 2.14 -4.35 20.36
CA PRO A 284 1.63 -3.52 21.46
C PRO A 284 2.24 -2.12 21.52
N SER A 285 3.55 -2.00 21.31
CA SER A 285 4.23 -0.71 21.29
C SER A 285 3.75 0.24 20.20
N TYR A 286 3.20 -0.27 19.08
CA TYR A 286 2.62 0.55 18.03
C TYR A 286 1.34 1.23 18.52
N ILE A 287 0.46 0.46 19.17
CA ILE A 287 -0.80 1.00 19.71
C ILE A 287 -0.51 1.96 20.85
N GLU A 288 0.45 1.65 21.74
CA GLU A 288 0.90 2.56 22.80
C GLU A 288 1.38 3.90 22.21
N GLN A 289 2.24 3.87 21.18
CA GLN A 289 2.74 5.06 20.49
C GLN A 289 1.60 5.88 19.84
N ILE A 290 0.65 5.21 19.19
CA ILE A 290 -0.52 5.86 18.58
C ILE A 290 -1.33 6.59 19.66
N ILE A 291 -1.69 5.91 20.74
CA ILE A 291 -2.47 6.49 21.83
C ILE A 291 -1.74 7.69 22.43
N LEU A 292 -0.45 7.56 22.73
CA LEU A 292 0.36 8.63 23.32
C LEU A 292 0.47 9.84 22.37
N ASN A 293 0.73 9.63 21.08
CA ASN A 293 0.86 10.71 20.12
C ASN A 293 -0.44 11.50 19.94
N ILE A 294 -1.59 10.79 19.85
CA ILE A 294 -2.89 11.46 19.70
C ILE A 294 -3.26 12.19 20.98
N THR A 295 -3.07 11.55 22.15
CA THR A 295 -3.34 12.18 23.46
C THR A 295 -2.50 13.45 23.66
N LYS A 296 -1.19 13.41 23.39
CA LYS A 296 -0.33 14.61 23.45
C LYS A 296 -0.79 15.71 22.50
N ASN A 297 -1.19 15.36 21.28
CA ASN A 297 -1.69 16.31 20.31
C ASN A 297 -2.99 16.98 20.77
N SER A 298 -3.91 16.20 21.35
CA SER A 298 -5.17 16.70 21.89
C SER A 298 -4.94 17.61 23.09
N ILE A 299 -4.13 17.19 24.09
CA ILE A 299 -3.82 18.00 25.27
C ILE A 299 -3.22 19.35 24.84
N SER A 300 -2.22 19.33 23.96
CA SER A 300 -1.58 20.55 23.51
C SER A 300 -2.40 21.42 22.53
N ALA A 301 -3.60 20.97 22.13
CA ALA A 301 -4.57 21.76 21.38
C ALA A 301 -5.64 22.42 22.28
N MET A 302 -5.61 22.18 23.59
CA MET A 302 -6.55 22.70 24.57
C MET A 302 -5.84 23.74 25.45
N ASP A 303 -6.41 24.95 25.57
CA ASP A 303 -5.79 26.07 26.32
C ASP A 303 -6.02 25.95 27.81
N SER A 304 -7.26 25.66 28.27
CA SER A 304 -7.67 25.49 29.66
C SER A 304 -9.01 24.77 29.73
N GLU A 305 -9.27 24.02 30.81
CA GLU A 305 -10.50 23.24 31.01
C GLU A 305 -10.83 22.32 29.81
N GLY A 306 -9.81 21.62 29.32
CA GLY A 306 -9.93 20.71 28.17
C GLY A 306 -10.63 19.39 28.54
N ILE A 307 -11.39 18.84 27.59
CA ILE A 307 -11.99 17.50 27.71
C ILE A 307 -11.49 16.63 26.53
N LEU A 308 -10.82 15.54 26.87
CA LEU A 308 -10.46 14.50 25.92
C LEU A 308 -11.30 13.25 26.20
N CYS A 309 -12.22 12.92 25.30
CA CYS A 309 -12.95 11.67 25.34
C CYS A 309 -12.26 10.61 24.47
N VAL A 310 -11.90 9.49 25.08
CA VAL A 310 -11.32 8.33 24.38
C VAL A 310 -12.32 7.18 24.48
N SER A 311 -12.78 6.66 23.34
CA SER A 311 -13.70 5.54 23.29
C SER A 311 -13.19 4.40 22.43
N LEU A 312 -13.53 3.18 22.82
CA LEU A 312 -13.26 1.95 22.12
C LEU A 312 -14.60 1.24 21.82
N SER A 313 -14.81 0.88 20.57
CA SER A 313 -15.99 0.11 20.16
C SER A 313 -15.59 -0.95 19.13
N SER A 314 -16.43 -1.96 18.93
CA SER A 314 -16.25 -2.98 17.89
C SER A 314 -17.55 -3.21 17.14
N SER A 315 -17.45 -3.42 15.83
CA SER A 315 -18.51 -3.89 14.98
C SER A 315 -18.18 -5.32 14.53
N VAL A 316 -19.01 -6.29 14.93
CA VAL A 316 -18.83 -7.69 14.56
C VAL A 316 -19.18 -7.88 13.08
N ASP A 317 -20.22 -7.19 12.60
CA ASP A 317 -20.67 -7.25 11.21
C ASP A 317 -19.60 -6.74 10.24
N ASP A 318 -18.94 -5.62 10.60
CA ASP A 318 -17.85 -5.04 9.80
C ASP A 318 -16.50 -5.67 10.09
N LYS A 319 -16.40 -6.58 11.07
CA LYS A 319 -15.13 -7.17 11.55
C LYS A 319 -14.06 -6.11 11.89
N GLN A 320 -14.48 -5.01 12.47
CA GLN A 320 -13.62 -3.87 12.76
C GLN A 320 -13.73 -3.42 14.22
N VAL A 321 -12.62 -2.92 14.71
CA VAL A 321 -12.50 -2.18 15.97
C VAL A 321 -12.31 -0.72 15.64
N VAL A 322 -13.02 0.15 16.35
CA VAL A 322 -12.94 1.61 16.20
C VAL A 322 -12.45 2.23 17.49
N LEU A 323 -11.32 2.94 17.42
CA LEU A 323 -10.77 3.76 18.47
C LEU A 323 -11.07 5.22 18.11
N THR A 324 -11.74 5.95 19.00
CA THR A 324 -12.09 7.34 18.76
C THR A 324 -11.54 8.23 19.86
N PHE A 325 -10.86 9.31 19.47
CA PHE A 325 -10.34 10.35 20.33
C PHE A 325 -11.06 11.64 19.95
N THR A 326 -11.72 12.28 20.91
CA THR A 326 -12.46 13.51 20.69
C THR A 326 -12.00 14.56 21.71
N ASP A 327 -11.42 15.64 21.23
CA ASP A 327 -11.04 16.81 22.04
C ASP A 327 -11.92 18.01 21.72
N ASN A 328 -12.03 18.93 22.69
CA ASN A 328 -12.67 20.23 22.55
C ASN A 328 -11.66 21.38 22.35
N GLY A 329 -10.50 21.08 21.77
CA GLY A 329 -9.43 22.03 21.53
C GLY A 329 -9.73 23.05 20.43
N VAL A 330 -8.72 23.80 20.03
CA VAL A 330 -8.80 24.87 19.01
C VAL A 330 -9.22 24.39 17.63
N GLY A 331 -9.17 23.08 17.38
CA GLY A 331 -9.47 22.45 16.10
C GLY A 331 -8.45 22.76 15.00
N ILE A 332 -8.70 22.21 13.81
CA ILE A 332 -7.80 22.30 12.65
C ILE A 332 -8.53 22.98 11.48
N PRO A 333 -7.97 24.06 10.93
CA PRO A 333 -8.54 24.73 9.76
C PRO A 333 -8.63 23.80 8.56
N LYS A 334 -9.75 23.85 7.81
CA LYS A 334 -10.02 22.98 6.66
C LYS A 334 -8.86 22.91 5.64
N ARG A 335 -8.17 24.04 5.41
CA ARG A 335 -7.01 24.13 4.50
C ARG A 335 -5.79 23.32 4.95
N GLN A 336 -5.72 22.96 6.23
CA GLN A 336 -4.59 22.20 6.80
C GLN A 336 -4.91 20.71 6.90
N LEU A 337 -6.17 20.28 6.92
CA LEU A 337 -6.58 18.88 7.08
C LEU A 337 -5.98 17.93 6.04
N SER A 338 -5.72 18.40 4.82
CA SER A 338 -5.07 17.59 3.79
C SER A 338 -3.57 17.34 4.04
N ARG A 339 -2.95 18.12 4.92
CA ARG A 339 -1.50 18.12 5.17
C ARG A 339 -1.10 17.61 6.55
N ILE A 340 -2.05 17.36 7.45
CA ILE A 340 -1.75 16.95 8.84
C ILE A 340 -0.98 15.63 8.95
N PHE A 341 -0.98 14.83 7.90
CA PHE A 341 -0.21 13.59 7.81
C PHE A 341 1.11 13.74 7.02
N ASP A 342 1.40 14.94 6.50
CA ASP A 342 2.67 15.20 5.84
C ASP A 342 3.79 15.24 6.90
N PRO A 343 4.92 14.59 6.67
CA PRO A 343 6.05 14.65 7.59
C PRO A 343 6.51 16.10 7.82
N PHE A 344 6.83 16.44 9.08
CA PHE A 344 7.24 17.78 9.55
C PHE A 344 6.19 18.88 9.40
N PHE A 345 4.96 18.55 9.01
CA PHE A 345 3.90 19.53 9.05
C PHE A 345 3.45 19.76 10.50
N THR A 346 3.66 20.97 10.98
CA THR A 346 3.26 21.43 12.32
C THR A 346 2.80 22.87 12.28
N THR A 347 1.89 23.21 13.17
CA THR A 347 1.47 24.59 13.47
C THR A 347 1.93 25.03 14.86
N LYS A 348 2.65 24.17 15.58
CA LYS A 348 3.14 24.40 16.93
C LYS A 348 4.61 24.78 16.89
N GLU A 349 5.04 25.74 17.72
CA GLU A 349 6.44 26.16 17.79
C GLU A 349 7.39 25.02 18.24
N GLU A 350 6.93 24.15 19.14
CA GLU A 350 7.72 23.03 19.66
C GLU A 350 7.31 21.66 19.09
N GLY A 351 6.56 21.62 18.00
CA GLY A 351 6.07 20.38 17.40
C GLY A 351 7.00 19.85 16.30
N THR A 352 7.40 18.58 16.38
CA THR A 352 8.22 17.92 15.33
C THR A 352 7.47 17.66 14.02
N GLY A 353 6.14 17.72 14.04
CA GLY A 353 5.31 17.38 12.87
C GLY A 353 5.38 15.91 12.42
N LEU A 354 5.99 15.01 13.20
CA LEU A 354 6.12 13.59 12.87
C LEU A 354 5.03 12.72 13.48
N GLY A 355 4.41 13.13 14.58
CA GLY A 355 3.51 12.29 15.37
C GLY A 355 2.33 11.71 14.59
N LEU A 356 1.57 12.51 13.82
CA LEU A 356 0.44 12.03 13.03
C LEU A 356 0.87 11.18 11.82
N CYS A 357 1.97 11.54 11.18
CA CYS A 357 2.56 10.75 10.10
C CYS A 357 2.94 9.35 10.59
N ILE A 358 3.54 9.24 11.79
CA ILE A 358 3.86 7.97 12.45
C ILE A 358 2.58 7.21 12.76
N CYS A 359 1.56 7.85 13.35
CA CYS A 359 0.29 7.20 13.64
C CYS A 359 -0.32 6.58 12.38
N LYS A 360 -0.39 7.33 11.28
CA LYS A 360 -0.92 6.83 10.01
C LYS A 360 -0.16 5.59 9.55
N ARG A 361 1.15 5.64 9.54
CA ARG A 361 2.00 4.51 9.13
C ARG A 361 1.80 3.28 10.00
N LEU A 362 1.80 3.42 11.34
CA LEU A 362 1.62 2.30 12.26
C LEU A 362 0.25 1.65 12.10
N VAL A 363 -0.79 2.46 11.89
CA VAL A 363 -2.15 1.99 11.62
C VAL A 363 -2.21 1.23 10.29
N GLU A 364 -1.61 1.75 9.22
CA GLU A 364 -1.53 1.10 7.91
C GLU A 364 -0.73 -0.22 7.97
N GLU A 365 0.36 -0.28 8.74
CA GLU A 365 1.11 -1.52 8.98
C GLU A 365 0.25 -2.58 9.67
N MET A 366 -0.68 -2.19 10.54
CA MET A 366 -1.66 -3.08 11.18
C MET A 366 -2.91 -3.32 10.31
N LYS A 367 -2.87 -2.99 9.00
CA LYS A 367 -3.98 -3.12 8.05
C LYS A 367 -5.24 -2.34 8.45
N GLY A 368 -5.05 -1.26 9.17
CA GLY A 368 -6.10 -0.35 9.59
C GLY A 368 -6.17 0.92 8.77
N SER A 369 -7.05 1.84 9.18
CA SER A 369 -7.17 3.19 8.62
C SER A 369 -7.32 4.23 9.72
N ILE A 370 -6.86 5.46 9.46
CA ILE A 370 -6.98 6.61 10.35
C ILE A 370 -7.69 7.75 9.62
N HIS A 371 -8.68 8.33 10.28
CA HIS A 371 -9.47 9.46 9.78
C HIS A 371 -9.51 10.57 10.79
N VAL A 372 -9.40 11.82 10.33
CA VAL A 372 -9.48 13.02 11.18
C VAL A 372 -10.59 13.92 10.68
N ARG A 373 -11.48 14.29 11.59
CA ARG A 373 -12.51 15.31 11.39
C ARG A 373 -12.28 16.41 12.39
N SER A 374 -12.21 17.65 11.93
CA SER A 374 -11.98 18.80 12.80
C SER A 374 -12.64 20.05 12.24
N LYS A 375 -13.04 20.92 13.12
CA LYS A 375 -13.51 22.25 12.78
C LYS A 375 -12.88 23.26 13.75
N GLU A 376 -12.40 24.34 13.18
CA GLU A 376 -11.73 25.40 13.92
C GLU A 376 -12.64 25.91 15.06
N LYS A 377 -12.11 25.98 16.27
CA LYS A 377 -12.78 26.33 17.55
C LYS A 377 -13.86 25.35 18.03
N GLU A 378 -13.99 24.18 17.40
CA GLU A 378 -14.97 23.15 17.84
C GLU A 378 -14.29 21.84 18.26
N GLY A 379 -12.95 21.74 18.08
CA GLY A 379 -12.17 20.58 18.47
C GLY A 379 -11.88 19.61 17.32
N THR A 380 -11.35 18.43 17.67
CA THR A 380 -10.91 17.42 16.73
C THR A 380 -11.42 16.04 17.12
N VAL A 381 -11.77 15.24 16.11
CA VAL A 381 -12.12 13.83 16.25
C VAL A 381 -11.13 13.02 15.40
N VAL A 382 -10.35 12.15 16.05
CA VAL A 382 -9.48 11.17 15.39
C VAL A 382 -10.10 9.80 15.53
N GLU A 383 -10.36 9.13 14.42
CA GLU A 383 -10.94 7.81 14.34
C GLU A 383 -9.94 6.83 13.71
N ILE A 384 -9.63 5.74 14.42
CA ILE A 384 -8.76 4.68 13.95
C ILE A 384 -9.57 3.40 13.86
N ARG A 385 -9.47 2.71 12.73
CA ARG A 385 -10.11 1.42 12.49
C ARG A 385 -9.05 0.34 12.33
N LEU A 386 -9.19 -0.75 13.08
CA LEU A 386 -8.32 -1.91 13.03
C LEU A 386 -9.14 -3.17 12.77
N PRO A 387 -8.58 -4.22 12.13
CA PRO A 387 -9.25 -5.50 11.97
C PRO A 387 -9.52 -6.15 13.35
N LEU A 388 -10.78 -6.53 13.59
CA LEU A 388 -11.20 -7.27 14.78
C LEU A 388 -10.70 -8.70 14.69
N VAL A 389 -10.16 -9.22 15.79
CA VAL A 389 -9.81 -10.64 15.94
C VAL A 389 -10.73 -11.26 16.99
N MET A 390 -11.37 -12.34 16.63
CA MET A 390 -12.08 -13.15 17.62
C MET A 390 -11.06 -14.05 18.33
N PRO A 391 -11.09 -14.10 19.67
CA PRO A 391 -10.17 -14.93 20.46
C PRO A 391 -10.36 -16.43 20.20
#